data_9049f5a4616f47f02632239748cfbead
#
_entry.id   9049f5a4616f47f02632239748cfbead
#
_cell.length_a   1.000
_cell.length_b   1.000
_cell.length_c   1.000
_cell.angle_alpha   90.00
_cell.angle_beta   90.00
_cell.angle_gamma   90.00
#
_symmetry.space_group_name_H-M   'P 1'
#
loop_
_entity.id
_entity.type
_entity.pdbx_description
1 polymer ?
#
loop_
_entity_poly.entity_id
_entity_poly.type
_entity_poly.pdbx_seq_one_letter_code
_entity_poly.pdbx_strand_id
1 'polypeptide(L)'
;MVNFDSLNFGGNKVSFARFSSDFLMETFTLVDNLFVHEHLPYLEEKQIKVYIYGLYLCNSNGENTLENLCTVLDVTEDELPAIYKEFEDLGLVKVTNTTPLEVKYLSLKRGMQPPKKYKADRWNDFNTTLQSLFPERLLTPNEYNEYYNFIDSTKINED
;
A
#
# COMPACT_ATOMS: atom_id res chain seq x y z
N MET A 1 9.36 -28.28 -15.94
CA MET A 1 8.65 -27.10 -16.46
C MET A 1 7.22 -27.17 -15.94
N VAL A 2 6.86 -26.29 -15.02
CA VAL A 2 5.49 -26.27 -14.50
C VAL A 2 4.63 -25.54 -15.51
N ASN A 3 3.67 -26.24 -16.11
CA ASN A 3 2.72 -25.66 -17.04
C ASN A 3 1.59 -25.01 -16.22
N PHE A 4 1.59 -23.69 -16.11
CA PHE A 4 0.59 -22.91 -15.36
C PHE A 4 -0.79 -22.87 -16.04
N ASP A 5 -0.91 -23.37 -17.28
CA ASP A 5 -2.18 -23.42 -18.02
C ASP A 5 -3.19 -24.46 -17.46
N SER A 6 -2.77 -25.32 -16.53
CA SER A 6 -3.62 -26.39 -15.99
C SER A 6 -4.33 -26.05 -14.66
N LEU A 7 -4.14 -24.87 -14.10
CA LEU A 7 -4.87 -24.42 -12.90
C LEU A 7 -6.19 -23.74 -13.27
N ASN A 8 -7.06 -24.50 -13.95
CA ASN A 8 -8.39 -24.03 -14.29
C ASN A 8 -9.36 -24.34 -13.14
N PHE A 9 -9.46 -23.43 -12.18
CA PHE A 9 -10.48 -23.48 -11.14
C PHE A 9 -11.79 -22.87 -11.64
N GLY A 10 -12.65 -23.71 -12.23
CA GLY A 10 -14.09 -23.53 -12.33
C GLY A 10 -14.61 -22.21 -12.90
N GLY A 11 -15.02 -22.21 -14.17
CA GLY A 11 -15.75 -21.15 -14.85
C GLY A 11 -14.93 -20.39 -15.89
N ASN A 12 -15.49 -20.20 -17.08
CA ASN A 12 -14.90 -19.48 -18.22
C ASN A 12 -14.62 -17.99 -17.97
N LYS A 13 -13.86 -17.65 -16.91
CA LYS A 13 -13.33 -16.29 -16.74
C LYS A 13 -12.05 -16.17 -17.53
N VAL A 14 -12.09 -15.42 -18.62
CA VAL A 14 -10.88 -15.04 -19.34
C VAL A 14 -10.02 -14.20 -18.40
N SER A 15 -8.79 -14.66 -18.11
CA SER A 15 -7.86 -13.92 -17.28
C SER A 15 -7.50 -12.59 -17.98
N PHE A 16 -7.65 -11.48 -17.26
CA PHE A 16 -7.28 -10.16 -17.76
C PHE A 16 -5.80 -10.07 -18.10
N ALA A 17 -4.94 -10.67 -17.29
CA ALA A 17 -3.50 -10.62 -17.45
C ALA A 17 -2.87 -12.00 -17.25
N ARG A 18 -1.84 -12.28 -18.04
CA ARG A 18 -1.02 -13.49 -17.94
C ARG A 18 0.38 -13.20 -18.46
N PHE A 19 1.33 -13.99 -18.04
CA PHE A 19 2.70 -13.91 -18.53
C PHE A 19 2.77 -14.36 -20.01
N SER A 20 3.62 -13.68 -20.77
CA SER A 20 3.99 -14.17 -22.12
C SER A 20 4.89 -15.41 -22.01
N SER A 21 4.96 -16.20 -23.09
CA SER A 21 5.76 -17.42 -23.12
C SER A 21 7.28 -17.18 -23.01
N ASP A 22 7.71 -15.96 -23.29
CA ASP A 22 9.10 -15.49 -23.26
C ASP A 22 9.42 -14.67 -22.01
N PHE A 23 8.50 -14.63 -21.02
CA PHE A 23 8.72 -13.92 -19.76
C PHE A 23 9.84 -14.59 -18.96
N LEU A 24 10.97 -13.88 -18.86
CA LEU A 24 12.13 -14.35 -18.11
C LEU A 24 12.03 -13.88 -16.65
N MET A 25 12.05 -14.83 -15.73
CA MET A 25 11.99 -14.55 -14.28
C MET A 25 13.39 -14.45 -13.64
N GLU A 26 14.37 -13.96 -14.41
CA GLU A 26 15.75 -13.88 -13.92
C GLU A 26 15.99 -12.72 -12.95
N THR A 27 15.28 -11.61 -13.16
CA THR A 27 15.38 -10.42 -12.29
C THR A 27 14.01 -9.83 -12.03
N PHE A 28 13.60 -9.80 -10.77
CA PHE A 28 12.34 -9.20 -10.38
C PHE A 28 12.40 -8.64 -8.95
N THR A 29 11.56 -7.67 -8.67
CA THR A 29 11.33 -7.15 -7.32
C THR A 29 10.11 -7.84 -6.75
N LEU A 30 10.28 -8.54 -5.63
CA LEU A 30 9.18 -9.19 -4.93
C LEU A 30 8.33 -8.14 -4.20
N VAL A 31 7.06 -8.09 -4.52
CA VAL A 31 6.06 -7.28 -3.83
C VAL A 31 5.11 -8.21 -3.09
N ASP A 32 4.94 -7.98 -1.80
CA ASP A 32 4.04 -8.79 -0.98
C ASP A 32 2.59 -8.63 -1.44
N ASN A 33 1.86 -9.73 -1.56
CA ASN A 33 0.44 -9.70 -1.94
C ASN A 33 -0.41 -8.94 -0.93
N LEU A 34 -0.05 -8.91 0.36
CA LEU A 34 -0.73 -8.07 1.35
C LEU A 34 -0.59 -6.58 1.04
N PHE A 35 0.60 -6.14 0.57
CA PHE A 35 0.77 -4.77 0.10
C PHE A 35 -0.19 -4.46 -1.05
N VAL A 36 -0.29 -5.36 -2.03
CA VAL A 36 -1.14 -5.17 -3.21
C VAL A 36 -2.62 -5.10 -2.84
N HIS A 37 -3.09 -5.97 -1.94
CA HIS A 37 -4.50 -6.03 -1.55
C HIS A 37 -4.89 -5.01 -0.48
N GLU A 38 -4.01 -4.76 0.49
CA GLU A 38 -4.36 -4.04 1.71
C GLU A 38 -3.92 -2.58 1.71
N HIS A 39 -2.87 -2.23 0.96
CA HIS A 39 -2.27 -0.90 1.00
C HIS A 39 -2.33 -0.15 -0.32
N LEU A 40 -1.98 -0.79 -1.43
CA LEU A 40 -1.88 -0.17 -2.74
C LEU A 40 -3.15 0.60 -3.16
N PRO A 41 -4.38 0.11 -2.93
CA PRO A 41 -5.61 0.84 -3.32
C PRO A 41 -5.79 2.17 -2.61
N TYR A 42 -5.13 2.38 -1.48
CA TYR A 42 -5.31 3.55 -0.61
C TYR A 42 -4.11 4.51 -0.62
N LEU A 43 -3.00 4.12 -1.23
CA LEU A 43 -1.81 4.94 -1.36
C LEU A 43 -1.88 5.88 -2.56
N GLU A 44 -1.24 7.02 -2.43
CA GLU A 44 -1.06 7.96 -3.54
C GLU A 44 -0.01 7.45 -4.53
N GLU A 45 -0.09 7.92 -5.78
CA GLU A 45 0.83 7.53 -6.85
C GLU A 45 2.30 7.69 -6.45
N LYS A 46 2.66 8.84 -5.85
CA LYS A 46 4.03 9.11 -5.38
C LYS A 46 4.47 8.11 -4.32
N GLN A 47 3.60 7.79 -3.37
CA GLN A 47 3.87 6.82 -2.31
C GLN A 47 4.10 5.42 -2.89
N ILE A 48 3.28 4.99 -3.83
CA ILE A 48 3.43 3.68 -4.50
C ILE A 48 4.79 3.60 -5.20
N LYS A 49 5.16 4.63 -5.96
CA LYS A 49 6.46 4.71 -6.64
C LYS A 49 7.63 4.63 -5.66
N VAL A 50 7.58 5.40 -4.57
CA VAL A 50 8.63 5.41 -3.55
C VAL A 50 8.75 4.05 -2.88
N TYR A 51 7.63 3.42 -2.50
CA TYR A 51 7.65 2.11 -1.86
C TYR A 51 8.25 1.02 -2.77
N ILE A 52 7.76 0.91 -4.01
CA ILE A 52 8.21 -0.11 -4.97
C ILE A 52 9.69 0.10 -5.34
N TYR A 53 10.10 1.34 -5.60
CA TYR A 53 11.48 1.61 -5.96
C TYR A 53 12.43 1.38 -4.77
N GLY A 54 12.01 1.70 -3.56
CA GLY A 54 12.75 1.38 -2.35
C GLY A 54 12.93 -0.13 -2.14
N LEU A 55 11.89 -0.94 -2.41
CA LEU A 55 12.02 -2.41 -2.42
C LEU A 55 13.06 -2.89 -3.45
N TYR A 56 13.03 -2.30 -4.65
CA TYR A 56 14.03 -2.59 -5.67
C TYR A 56 15.44 -2.29 -5.18
N LEU A 57 15.66 -1.14 -4.55
CA LEU A 57 16.96 -0.75 -4.01
C LEU A 57 17.46 -1.69 -2.91
N CYS A 58 16.57 -2.32 -2.13
CA CYS A 58 16.97 -3.31 -1.13
C CYS A 58 17.73 -4.50 -1.73
N ASN A 59 17.45 -4.84 -2.98
CA ASN A 59 18.11 -5.92 -3.71
C ASN A 59 19.24 -5.45 -4.64
N SER A 60 19.44 -4.14 -4.74
CA SER A 60 20.42 -3.54 -5.67
C SER A 60 21.79 -3.44 -5.02
N ASN A 61 22.78 -4.09 -5.61
CA ASN A 61 24.17 -4.01 -5.15
C ASN A 61 24.78 -2.66 -5.60
N GLY A 62 24.99 -1.76 -4.63
CA GLY A 62 25.70 -0.49 -4.84
C GLY A 62 24.84 0.72 -5.27
N GLU A 63 23.57 0.53 -5.58
CA GLU A 63 22.66 1.63 -5.98
C GLU A 63 21.65 2.03 -4.87
N ASN A 64 21.78 1.39 -3.71
CA ASN A 64 20.87 1.64 -2.57
C ASN A 64 21.24 2.94 -1.84
N THR A 65 20.94 4.06 -2.49
CA THR A 65 21.18 5.40 -1.94
C THR A 65 19.91 6.24 -2.03
N LEU A 66 19.76 7.15 -1.07
CA LEU A 66 18.66 8.12 -1.06
C LEU A 66 18.70 9.02 -2.29
N GLU A 67 19.90 9.43 -2.68
CA GLU A 67 20.14 10.27 -3.87
C GLU A 67 19.65 9.57 -5.15
N ASN A 68 19.91 8.28 -5.31
CA ASN A 68 19.43 7.52 -6.47
C ASN A 68 17.89 7.49 -6.49
N LEU A 69 17.24 7.20 -5.37
CA LEU A 69 15.77 7.21 -5.28
C LEU A 69 15.21 8.58 -5.65
N CYS A 70 15.77 9.66 -5.10
CA CYS A 70 15.33 11.02 -5.39
C CYS A 70 15.48 11.37 -6.87
N THR A 71 16.62 11.03 -7.46
CA THR A 71 16.92 11.34 -8.87
C THR A 71 15.98 10.59 -9.82
N VAL A 72 15.79 9.29 -9.58
CA VAL A 72 14.98 8.44 -10.49
C VAL A 72 13.49 8.76 -10.42
N LEU A 73 12.99 9.07 -9.23
CA LEU A 73 11.56 9.32 -9.02
C LEU A 73 11.18 10.80 -9.08
N ASP A 74 12.15 11.69 -9.28
CA ASP A 74 11.93 13.15 -9.25
C ASP A 74 11.21 13.61 -7.96
N VAL A 75 11.73 13.15 -6.82
CA VAL A 75 11.28 13.53 -5.48
C VAL A 75 12.41 14.23 -4.73
N THR A 76 12.08 15.13 -3.85
CA THR A 76 13.08 15.81 -3.01
C THR A 76 13.36 15.00 -1.74
N GLU A 77 14.56 15.17 -1.18
CA GLU A 77 14.90 14.54 0.10
C GLU A 77 13.99 15.01 1.24
N ASP A 78 13.51 16.25 1.18
CA ASP A 78 12.64 16.84 2.21
C ASP A 78 11.24 16.21 2.24
N GLU A 79 10.77 15.65 1.12
CA GLU A 79 9.47 14.97 1.04
C GLU A 79 9.49 13.56 1.65
N LEU A 80 10.64 12.88 1.59
CA LEU A 80 10.75 11.47 1.94
C LEU A 80 10.47 11.15 3.42
N PRO A 81 10.92 11.96 4.41
CA PRO A 81 10.63 11.67 5.81
C PRO A 81 9.15 11.56 6.12
N ALA A 82 8.31 12.43 5.53
CA ALA A 82 6.86 12.39 5.70
C ALA A 82 6.25 11.14 5.06
N ILE A 83 6.68 10.78 3.85
CA ILE A 83 6.22 9.58 3.14
C ILE A 83 6.59 8.31 3.92
N TYR A 84 7.83 8.19 4.36
CA TYR A 84 8.28 7.03 5.13
C TYR A 84 7.68 6.96 6.53
N LYS A 85 7.34 8.10 7.14
CA LYS A 85 6.58 8.11 8.38
C LYS A 85 5.17 7.52 8.20
N GLU A 86 4.50 7.85 7.11
CA GLU A 86 3.22 7.22 6.79
C GLU A 86 3.36 5.71 6.54
N PHE A 87 4.41 5.27 5.86
CA PHE A 87 4.68 3.84 5.70
C PHE A 87 4.96 3.15 7.03
N GLU A 88 5.64 3.82 7.97
CA GLU A 88 5.84 3.29 9.31
C GLU A 88 4.52 3.16 10.07
N ASP A 89 3.65 4.17 9.99
CA ASP A 89 2.33 4.14 10.60
C ASP A 89 1.43 3.02 10.02
N LEU A 90 1.66 2.63 8.77
CA LEU A 90 0.99 1.51 8.10
C LEU A 90 1.66 0.15 8.36
N GLY A 91 2.79 0.11 9.07
CA GLY A 91 3.53 -1.12 9.34
C GLY A 91 4.30 -1.69 8.14
N LEU A 92 4.51 -0.89 7.10
CA LEU A 92 5.23 -1.28 5.88
C LEU A 92 6.75 -1.24 6.05
N VAL A 93 7.22 -0.26 6.81
CA VAL A 93 8.64 -0.01 7.10
C VAL A 93 8.84 0.35 8.57
N LYS A 94 10.09 0.36 8.99
CA LYS A 94 10.54 1.00 10.22
C LYS A 94 11.58 2.05 9.87
N VAL A 95 11.38 3.28 10.33
CA VAL A 95 12.38 4.34 10.23
C VAL A 95 13.40 4.12 11.34
N THR A 96 14.65 3.81 10.97
CA THR A 96 15.72 3.52 11.92
C THR A 96 16.56 4.75 12.24
N ASN A 97 16.65 5.69 11.30
CA ASN A 97 17.30 6.99 11.49
C ASN A 97 16.60 8.04 10.62
N THR A 98 16.58 9.28 11.05
CA THR A 98 15.96 10.40 10.33
C THR A 98 16.97 11.30 9.63
N THR A 99 18.22 11.32 10.07
CA THR A 99 19.28 12.19 9.48
C THR A 99 20.65 11.49 9.59
N PRO A 100 21.16 10.86 8.54
CA PRO A 100 20.47 10.61 7.26
C PRO A 100 19.27 9.67 7.40
N LEU A 101 18.30 9.78 6.48
CA LEU A 101 17.14 8.89 6.50
C LEU A 101 17.53 7.45 6.21
N GLU A 102 17.25 6.57 7.17
CA GLU A 102 17.46 5.13 7.05
C GLU A 102 16.17 4.40 7.39
N VAL A 103 15.80 3.46 6.52
CA VAL A 103 14.56 2.72 6.67
C VAL A 103 14.77 1.23 6.49
N LYS A 104 13.96 0.44 7.19
CA LYS A 104 13.94 -1.02 7.10
C LYS A 104 12.58 -1.47 6.60
N TYR A 105 12.53 -2.12 5.45
CA TYR A 105 11.31 -2.74 4.93
C TYR A 105 10.94 -3.96 5.76
N LEU A 106 9.68 -4.03 6.13
CA LEU A 106 9.17 -5.08 7.02
C LEU A 106 8.45 -6.17 6.23
N SER A 107 8.52 -7.39 6.75
CA SER A 107 7.65 -8.47 6.28
C SER A 107 6.23 -8.23 6.77
N LEU A 108 5.27 -8.19 5.85
CA LEU A 108 3.87 -7.92 6.18
C LEU A 108 3.22 -9.15 6.79
N LYS A 109 2.42 -8.95 7.83
CA LYS A 109 1.70 -10.02 8.52
C LYS A 109 0.23 -9.63 8.69
N ARG A 110 -0.67 -10.57 8.40
CA ARG A 110 -2.10 -10.37 8.65
C ARG A 110 -2.35 -10.16 10.14
N GLY A 111 -3.23 -9.20 10.46
CA GLY A 111 -3.68 -8.95 11.83
C GLY A 111 -2.70 -8.19 12.73
N MET A 112 -1.49 -7.83 12.23
CA MET A 112 -0.51 -7.02 12.96
C MET A 112 -0.27 -5.65 12.32
N GLN A 113 -1.11 -5.25 11.39
CA GLN A 113 -0.99 -3.98 10.69
C GLN A 113 -1.78 -2.90 11.42
N PRO A 114 -1.27 -1.66 11.43
CA PRO A 114 -2.06 -0.53 11.91
C PRO A 114 -3.32 -0.36 11.05
N PRO A 115 -4.35 0.32 11.57
CA PRO A 115 -5.56 0.61 10.82
C PRO A 115 -5.24 1.27 9.48
N LYS A 116 -5.94 0.85 8.43
CA LYS A 116 -5.81 1.48 7.10
C LYS A 116 -6.17 2.97 7.20
N LYS A 117 -5.36 3.81 6.56
CA LYS A 117 -5.73 5.21 6.34
C LYS A 117 -6.57 5.30 5.07
N TYR A 118 -7.80 5.76 5.19
CA TYR A 118 -8.69 5.97 4.06
C TYR A 118 -8.56 7.40 3.54
N LYS A 119 -8.67 7.55 2.20
CA LYS A 119 -8.71 8.89 1.58
C LYS A 119 -10.00 9.59 2.01
N ALA A 120 -9.86 10.78 2.57
CA ALA A 120 -10.99 11.55 3.08
C ALA A 120 -12.07 11.80 2.00
N ASP A 121 -11.64 12.08 0.77
CA ASP A 121 -12.56 12.42 -0.34
C ASP A 121 -13.54 11.30 -0.69
N ARG A 122 -13.12 10.05 -0.57
CA ARG A 122 -13.99 8.89 -0.84
C ARG A 122 -15.17 8.80 0.13
N TRP A 123 -14.99 9.30 1.34
CA TRP A 123 -15.92 9.09 2.44
C TRP A 123 -16.65 10.37 2.88
N ASN A 124 -16.49 11.49 2.16
CA ASN A 124 -17.03 12.78 2.59
C ASN A 124 -18.54 12.76 2.83
N ASP A 125 -19.32 12.22 1.88
CA ASP A 125 -20.78 12.16 2.00
C ASP A 125 -21.21 11.20 3.11
N PHE A 126 -20.53 10.05 3.20
CA PHE A 126 -20.76 9.09 4.27
C PHE A 126 -20.44 9.69 5.64
N ASN A 127 -19.32 10.40 5.79
CA ASN A 127 -18.92 11.03 7.04
C ASN A 127 -19.94 12.08 7.50
N THR A 128 -20.45 12.87 6.58
CA THR A 128 -21.51 13.86 6.88
C THR A 128 -22.77 13.18 7.36
N THR A 129 -23.20 12.12 6.68
CA THR A 129 -24.38 11.35 7.04
C THR A 129 -24.16 10.65 8.38
N LEU A 130 -23.02 9.98 8.58
CA LEU A 130 -22.70 9.27 9.82
C LEU A 130 -22.67 10.24 11.02
N GLN A 131 -22.04 11.40 10.88
CA GLN A 131 -21.98 12.41 11.94
C GLN A 131 -23.38 12.92 12.33
N SER A 132 -24.29 13.02 11.34
CA SER A 132 -25.66 13.47 11.61
C SER A 132 -26.45 12.52 12.50
N LEU A 133 -26.05 11.26 12.59
CA LEU A 133 -26.68 10.26 13.50
C LEU A 133 -26.26 10.46 14.97
N PHE A 134 -25.21 11.24 15.20
CA PHE A 134 -24.67 11.52 16.55
C PHE A 134 -24.65 13.04 16.83
N PRO A 135 -25.82 13.69 16.95
CA PRO A 135 -25.89 15.14 17.11
C PRO A 135 -25.29 15.63 18.43
N GLU A 136 -25.23 14.76 19.44
CA GLU A 136 -24.78 15.10 20.80
C GLU A 136 -23.24 15.15 20.94
N ARG A 137 -22.49 14.60 19.96
CA ARG A 137 -21.02 14.55 20.02
C ARG A 137 -20.38 14.44 18.64
N LEU A 138 -19.13 14.88 18.57
CA LEU A 138 -18.30 14.64 17.38
C LEU A 138 -17.69 13.23 17.45
N LEU A 139 -17.70 12.54 16.30
CA LEU A 139 -17.00 11.27 16.14
C LEU A 139 -15.50 11.51 16.03
N THR A 140 -14.72 10.65 16.63
CA THR A 140 -13.26 10.67 16.53
C THR A 140 -12.79 10.04 15.22
N PRO A 141 -11.56 10.37 14.74
CA PRO A 141 -11.00 9.72 13.56
C PRO A 141 -10.95 8.19 13.65
N ASN A 142 -10.70 7.63 14.84
CA ASN A 142 -10.69 6.18 15.05
C ASN A 142 -12.07 5.57 14.85
N GLU A 143 -13.14 6.22 15.36
CA GLU A 143 -14.51 5.76 15.16
C GLU A 143 -14.88 5.76 13.67
N TYR A 144 -14.53 6.80 12.92
CA TYR A 144 -14.72 6.80 11.46
C TYR A 144 -14.00 5.63 10.79
N ASN A 145 -12.75 5.35 11.16
CA ASN A 145 -12.00 4.24 10.62
C ASN A 145 -12.61 2.87 10.93
N GLU A 146 -13.23 2.69 12.11
CA GLU A 146 -13.96 1.47 12.44
C GLU A 146 -15.15 1.25 11.51
N TYR A 147 -15.92 2.30 11.20
CA TYR A 147 -17.02 2.22 10.23
C TYR A 147 -16.53 1.93 8.82
N TYR A 148 -15.46 2.57 8.37
CA TYR A 148 -14.87 2.29 7.05
C TYR A 148 -14.41 0.84 6.94
N ASN A 149 -13.72 0.32 7.96
CA ASN A 149 -13.30 -1.08 8.00
C ASN A 149 -14.49 -2.03 7.95
N PHE A 150 -15.58 -1.71 8.62
CA PHE A 150 -16.80 -2.51 8.61
C PHE A 150 -17.42 -2.56 7.21
N ILE A 151 -17.59 -1.42 6.56
CA ILE A 151 -18.15 -1.32 5.20
C ILE A 151 -17.29 -2.06 4.19
N ASP A 152 -15.98 -1.84 4.23
CA ASP A 152 -15.01 -2.50 3.33
C ASP A 152 -15.03 -4.04 3.52
N SER A 153 -15.15 -4.52 4.75
CA SER A 153 -15.18 -5.96 5.05
C SER A 153 -16.49 -6.63 4.63
N THR A 154 -17.60 -5.91 4.68
CA THR A 154 -18.93 -6.44 4.37
C THR A 154 -19.32 -6.26 2.91
N LYS A 155 -18.54 -5.51 2.12
CA LYS A 155 -18.85 -5.15 0.72
C LYS A 155 -20.23 -4.52 0.54
N ILE A 156 -20.72 -3.85 1.55
CA ILE A 156 -21.94 -3.04 1.48
C ILE A 156 -21.60 -1.76 0.72
N ASN A 157 -22.47 -1.36 -0.22
CA ASN A 157 -22.34 -0.09 -0.92
C ASN A 157 -22.51 1.08 0.05
N GLU A 158 -21.87 2.19 -0.24
CA GLU A 158 -21.87 3.42 0.58
C GLU A 158 -23.17 4.24 0.43
N ASP A 159 -24.08 3.81 -0.45
CA ASP A 159 -25.36 4.46 -0.78
C ASP A 159 -26.43 4.21 0.30
#